data_8c4e828b812dac5d61556f9d0065b42e
#
_entry.id   8c4e828b812dac5d61556f9d0065b42e
#
_cell.length_a   1.000
_cell.length_b   1.000
_cell.length_c   1.000
_cell.angle_alpha   90.00
_cell.angle_beta   90.00
_cell.angle_gamma   90.00
#
_symmetry.space_group_name_H-M   'P 1'
#
loop_
_entity.id
_entity.type
_entity.pdbx_description
1 polymer ?
#
loop_
_entity_poly.entity_id
_entity_poly.type
_entity_poly.pdbx_seq_one_letter_code
_entity_poly.pdbx_strand_id
1 'polypeptide(L)'
;MKLFKILCTSLLVLTISMVIPSNTLFAEEGNYQIMPTGLTRPFSKNGNRFSAYSDGVNGYEVQFSVSGTYYYGVNGQGQRFARDVNVTSCTSGVNDNHGPQDGSHNARVVHTANYVSYSGNSASIVVTSRVKETINGTVKYVSHRYVFYLPWLLEF
;
A
#
# COMPACT_ATOMS: atom_id res chain seq x y z
N MET A 1 45.90 33.79 -40.39
CA MET A 1 44.47 33.90 -40.68
C MET A 1 43.82 32.58 -41.12
N LYS A 2 44.42 31.42 -40.84
CA LYS A 2 43.87 30.10 -41.18
C LYS A 2 43.45 29.24 -39.95
N LEU A 3 43.89 29.63 -38.76
CA LEU A 3 43.53 28.90 -37.52
C LEU A 3 42.13 29.26 -36.96
N PHE A 4 41.60 30.43 -37.32
CA PHE A 4 40.33 30.89 -36.78
C PHE A 4 39.09 30.23 -37.46
N LYS A 5 39.28 29.67 -38.65
CA LYS A 5 38.20 28.98 -39.39
C LYS A 5 37.96 27.55 -38.94
N ILE A 6 38.94 26.93 -38.30
CA ILE A 6 38.82 25.56 -37.83
C ILE A 6 38.12 25.51 -36.45
N LEU A 7 38.22 26.57 -35.66
CA LEU A 7 37.61 26.64 -34.34
C LEU A 7 36.10 26.88 -34.37
N CYS A 8 35.59 27.55 -35.42
CA CYS A 8 34.14 27.77 -35.53
C CYS A 8 33.33 26.60 -36.07
N THR A 9 33.97 25.67 -36.78
CA THR A 9 33.28 24.48 -37.31
C THR A 9 33.21 23.36 -36.31
N SER A 10 34.11 23.31 -35.33
CA SER A 10 34.05 22.30 -34.26
C SER A 10 33.07 22.64 -33.14
N LEU A 11 32.69 23.92 -33.01
CA LEU A 11 31.74 24.35 -31.99
C LEU A 11 30.27 24.17 -32.42
N LEU A 12 30.01 24.03 -33.73
CA LEU A 12 28.67 23.89 -34.28
C LEU A 12 28.18 22.42 -34.31
N VAL A 13 29.09 21.47 -34.15
CA VAL A 13 28.73 20.04 -34.15
C VAL A 13 28.38 19.51 -32.77
N LEU A 14 28.71 20.27 -31.70
CA LEU A 14 28.51 19.80 -30.32
C LEU A 14 27.17 20.21 -29.72
N THR A 15 26.33 20.96 -30.41
CA THR A 15 25.05 21.43 -29.89
C THR A 15 23.81 20.69 -30.41
N ILE A 16 23.98 19.66 -31.25
CA ILE A 16 22.85 18.95 -31.87
C ILE A 16 22.59 17.57 -31.22
N SER A 17 23.31 17.19 -30.18
CA SER A 17 23.20 15.85 -29.62
C SER A 17 22.55 15.73 -28.24
N MET A 18 21.72 16.69 -27.84
CA MET A 18 20.88 16.51 -26.64
C MET A 18 19.43 16.89 -26.88
N VAL A 19 18.84 16.38 -27.95
CA VAL A 19 17.42 16.07 -27.89
C VAL A 19 17.36 14.67 -27.30
N ILE A 20 17.39 14.60 -25.99
CA ILE A 20 16.88 13.45 -25.28
C ILE A 20 15.41 13.37 -25.69
N PRO A 21 14.97 12.33 -26.42
CA PRO A 21 13.56 12.11 -26.53
C PRO A 21 13.13 11.91 -25.06
N SER A 22 12.41 12.89 -24.52
CA SER A 22 11.57 12.64 -23.39
C SER A 22 10.66 11.48 -23.83
N ASN A 23 11.09 10.25 -23.55
CA ASN A 23 10.18 9.17 -23.43
C ASN A 23 9.22 9.62 -22.34
N THR A 24 8.21 10.41 -22.73
CA THR A 24 6.96 10.39 -22.03
C THR A 24 6.62 8.91 -21.98
N LEU A 25 6.87 8.31 -20.84
CA LEU A 25 6.16 7.12 -20.43
C LEU A 25 4.68 7.54 -20.49
N PHE A 26 4.11 7.44 -21.68
CA PHE A 26 2.70 7.19 -21.80
C PHE A 26 2.56 5.89 -21.04
N ALA A 27 2.11 5.98 -19.79
CA ALA A 27 1.43 4.87 -19.19
C ALA A 27 0.44 4.46 -20.27
N GLU A 28 0.68 3.28 -20.86
CA GLU A 28 -0.22 2.69 -21.81
C GLU A 28 -1.55 2.66 -21.05
N GLU A 29 -2.42 3.62 -21.35
CA GLU A 29 -3.81 3.55 -20.93
C GLU A 29 -4.32 2.32 -21.63
N GLY A 30 -4.14 1.19 -20.95
CA GLY A 30 -4.70 -0.06 -21.41
C GLY A 30 -6.15 0.23 -21.70
N ASN A 31 -6.58 -0.06 -22.90
CA ASN A 31 -7.91 0.20 -23.42
C ASN A 31 -8.90 -0.62 -22.60
N TYR A 32 -9.18 -0.14 -21.37
CA TYR A 32 -10.12 -0.75 -20.47
C TYR A 32 -11.50 -0.51 -21.07
N GLN A 33 -12.05 -1.52 -21.70
CA GLN A 33 -13.47 -1.51 -22.00
C GLN A 33 -14.21 -1.41 -20.67
N ILE A 34 -14.63 -0.19 -20.36
CA ILE A 34 -15.53 0.06 -19.23
C ILE A 34 -16.81 -0.67 -19.61
N MET A 35 -17.06 -1.81 -18.99
CA MET A 35 -18.37 -2.45 -19.11
C MET A 35 -19.41 -1.44 -18.62
N PRO A 36 -20.51 -1.20 -19.38
CA PRO A 36 -21.48 -0.13 -19.08
C PRO A 36 -22.23 -0.32 -17.76
N THR A 37 -22.08 -1.43 -17.10
CA THR A 37 -22.62 -1.72 -15.77
C THR A 37 -21.47 -2.05 -14.84
N GLY A 38 -20.84 -1.02 -14.27
CA GLY A 38 -19.82 -1.19 -13.26
C GLY A 38 -20.34 -1.96 -12.06
N LEU A 39 -19.74 -3.10 -11.75
CA LEU A 39 -20.09 -3.88 -10.58
C LEU A 39 -19.30 -3.35 -9.39
N THR A 40 -19.94 -2.47 -8.63
CA THR A 40 -19.42 -2.14 -7.30
C THR A 40 -19.65 -3.34 -6.40
N ARG A 41 -18.58 -3.86 -5.82
CA ARG A 41 -18.61 -5.01 -4.91
C ARG A 41 -18.27 -4.57 -3.50
N PRO A 42 -19.04 -5.02 -2.51
CA PRO A 42 -18.67 -4.85 -1.12
C PRO A 42 -17.51 -5.78 -0.76
N PHE A 43 -16.70 -5.38 0.20
CA PHE A 43 -15.72 -6.22 0.85
C PHE A 43 -15.78 -6.04 2.36
N SER A 44 -15.45 -7.10 3.07
CA SER A 44 -15.18 -7.08 4.51
C SER A 44 -14.08 -8.10 4.78
N LYS A 45 -12.99 -7.66 5.39
CA LYS A 45 -11.81 -8.48 5.62
C LYS A 45 -11.21 -8.24 6.97
N ASN A 46 -10.78 -9.34 7.56
CA ASN A 46 -10.03 -9.38 8.80
C ASN A 46 -8.64 -9.97 8.55
N GLY A 47 -7.68 -9.52 9.31
CA GLY A 47 -6.34 -10.05 9.34
C GLY A 47 -5.74 -9.86 10.72
N ASN A 48 -4.71 -10.61 11.01
CA ASN A 48 -4.02 -10.53 12.29
C ASN A 48 -2.51 -10.59 12.10
N ARG A 49 -1.80 -10.07 13.07
CA ARG A 49 -0.35 -10.13 13.13
C ARG A 49 0.08 -10.30 14.58
N PHE A 50 0.81 -11.37 14.84
CA PHE A 50 1.47 -11.57 16.12
C PHE A 50 2.72 -10.68 16.24
N SER A 51 2.96 -10.15 17.44
CA SER A 51 4.13 -9.34 17.79
C SER A 51 4.59 -9.67 19.20
N ALA A 52 5.89 -9.88 19.39
CA ALA A 52 6.46 -9.86 20.73
C ALA A 52 6.43 -8.43 21.30
N TYR A 53 6.43 -8.30 22.62
CA TYR A 53 6.69 -7.02 23.26
C TYR A 53 8.11 -6.54 22.97
N SER A 54 8.34 -5.25 23.11
CA SER A 54 9.61 -4.61 22.74
C SER A 54 10.79 -4.99 23.65
N ASP A 55 10.55 -5.76 24.70
CA ASP A 55 11.58 -6.40 25.54
C ASP A 55 11.84 -7.88 25.19
N GLY A 56 11.14 -8.41 24.15
CA GLY A 56 11.31 -9.78 23.68
C GLY A 56 10.44 -10.82 24.38
N VAL A 57 9.64 -10.42 25.37
CA VAL A 57 8.70 -11.33 26.06
C VAL A 57 7.56 -11.71 25.12
N ASN A 58 6.89 -12.83 25.37
CA ASN A 58 5.68 -13.28 24.66
C ASN A 58 4.69 -12.13 24.48
N GLY A 59 4.19 -12.02 23.27
CA GLY A 59 3.55 -10.81 22.85
C GLY A 59 2.04 -10.84 22.77
N TYR A 60 1.54 -10.04 21.90
CA TYR A 60 0.13 -9.79 21.65
C TYR A 60 -0.20 -9.98 20.17
N GLU A 61 -1.45 -10.16 19.86
CA GLU A 61 -1.96 -10.21 18.50
C GLU A 61 -2.64 -8.89 18.14
N VAL A 62 -2.19 -8.25 17.07
CA VAL A 62 -2.89 -7.09 16.51
C VAL A 62 -3.86 -7.59 15.45
N GLN A 63 -5.13 -7.31 15.66
CA GLN A 63 -6.22 -7.63 14.76
C GLN A 63 -6.58 -6.41 13.92
N PHE A 64 -6.79 -6.63 12.62
CA PHE A 64 -7.16 -5.59 11.67
C PHE A 64 -8.48 -5.95 11.01
N SER A 65 -9.36 -4.98 10.84
CA SER A 65 -10.61 -5.14 10.10
C SER A 65 -10.81 -3.97 9.15
N VAL A 66 -11.16 -4.28 7.91
CA VAL A 66 -11.50 -3.28 6.90
C VAL A 66 -12.78 -3.69 6.16
N SER A 67 -13.62 -2.73 5.87
CA SER A 67 -14.79 -2.93 5.00
C SER A 67 -15.00 -1.73 4.08
N GLY A 68 -15.72 -1.95 3.01
CA GLY A 68 -15.99 -0.92 2.03
C GLY A 68 -16.53 -1.49 0.72
N THR A 69 -16.29 -0.75 -0.35
CA THR A 69 -16.68 -1.13 -1.70
C THR A 69 -15.52 -0.89 -2.66
N TYR A 70 -15.48 -1.62 -3.76
CA TYR A 70 -14.56 -1.38 -4.86
C TYR A 70 -15.25 -1.66 -6.20
N TYR A 71 -14.80 -0.96 -7.24
CA TYR A 71 -15.21 -1.24 -8.60
C TYR A 71 -14.41 -2.46 -9.09
N TYR A 72 -15.14 -3.48 -9.54
CA TYR A 72 -14.58 -4.68 -10.15
C TYR A 72 -14.90 -4.70 -11.63
N GLY A 73 -13.90 -4.96 -12.45
CA GLY A 73 -14.07 -5.09 -13.88
C GLY A 73 -13.19 -6.19 -14.49
N VAL A 74 -13.41 -6.43 -15.77
CA VAL A 74 -12.56 -7.31 -16.58
C VAL A 74 -12.13 -6.49 -17.79
N ASN A 75 -10.84 -6.42 -18.07
CA ASN A 75 -10.30 -5.72 -19.23
C ASN A 75 -10.49 -6.53 -20.52
N GLY A 76 -10.19 -5.93 -21.67
CA GLY A 76 -10.31 -6.58 -22.99
C GLY A 76 -9.43 -7.83 -23.16
N GLN A 77 -8.49 -8.08 -22.26
CA GLN A 77 -7.63 -9.26 -22.22
C GLN A 77 -8.16 -10.34 -21.24
N GLY A 78 -9.34 -10.15 -20.67
CA GLY A 78 -9.93 -11.08 -19.69
C GLY A 78 -9.33 -10.97 -18.29
N GLN A 79 -8.45 -10.00 -18.02
CA GLN A 79 -7.84 -9.82 -16.71
C GLN A 79 -8.77 -9.04 -15.80
N ARG A 80 -8.90 -9.50 -14.56
CA ARG A 80 -9.68 -8.83 -13.51
C ARG A 80 -8.91 -7.63 -12.97
N PHE A 81 -9.63 -6.55 -12.66
CA PHE A 81 -9.04 -5.39 -12.00
C PHE A 81 -9.94 -4.85 -10.89
N ALA A 82 -9.31 -4.17 -9.93
CA ALA A 82 -9.98 -3.42 -8.87
C ALA A 82 -9.60 -1.94 -8.95
N ARG A 83 -10.62 -1.06 -8.91
CA ARG A 83 -10.46 0.39 -8.90
C ARG A 83 -11.47 1.01 -7.95
N ASP A 84 -11.36 2.32 -7.74
CA ASP A 84 -12.31 3.12 -6.95
C ASP A 84 -12.63 2.49 -5.59
N VAL A 85 -11.58 2.06 -4.91
CA VAL A 85 -11.70 1.46 -3.58
C VAL A 85 -12.11 2.53 -2.57
N ASN A 86 -13.29 2.36 -1.99
CA ASN A 86 -13.80 3.21 -0.92
C ASN A 86 -13.84 2.41 0.38
N VAL A 87 -12.96 2.76 1.32
CA VAL A 87 -12.92 2.16 2.65
C VAL A 87 -13.91 2.90 3.54
N THR A 88 -14.98 2.22 3.95
CA THR A 88 -16.03 2.79 4.82
C THR A 88 -15.77 2.55 6.29
N SER A 89 -15.03 1.48 6.64
CA SER A 89 -14.61 1.20 8.00
C SER A 89 -13.20 0.63 8.02
N CYS A 90 -12.41 1.08 8.96
CA CYS A 90 -11.07 0.57 9.22
C CYS A 90 -10.81 0.63 10.72
N THR A 91 -10.65 -0.53 11.33
CA THR A 91 -10.40 -0.65 12.77
C THR A 91 -9.23 -1.58 13.04
N SER A 92 -8.61 -1.42 14.19
CA SER A 92 -7.69 -2.39 14.73
C SER A 92 -7.86 -2.53 16.24
N GLY A 93 -7.54 -3.71 16.74
CA GLY A 93 -7.59 -4.06 18.15
C GLY A 93 -6.35 -4.85 18.56
N VAL A 94 -6.16 -5.02 19.85
CA VAL A 94 -5.13 -5.89 20.41
C VAL A 94 -5.81 -6.99 21.20
N ASN A 95 -5.38 -8.22 20.96
CA ASN A 95 -5.63 -9.35 21.82
C ASN A 95 -4.32 -9.67 22.57
N ASP A 96 -4.32 -9.43 23.88
CA ASP A 96 -3.13 -9.53 24.74
C ASP A 96 -3.12 -10.84 25.54
N ASN A 97 -3.84 -11.86 25.10
CA ASN A 97 -3.95 -13.15 25.80
C ASN A 97 -2.66 -14.00 25.75
N HIS A 98 -1.64 -13.53 25.01
CA HIS A 98 -0.35 -14.23 24.85
C HIS A 98 0.76 -13.64 25.70
N GLY A 99 0.52 -12.49 26.31
CA GLY A 99 1.48 -11.81 27.19
C GLY A 99 1.42 -12.34 28.63
N PRO A 100 2.36 -11.86 29.49
CA PRO A 100 2.33 -12.14 30.92
C PRO A 100 1.00 -11.68 31.55
N GLN A 101 0.36 -12.57 32.30
CA GLN A 101 -0.94 -12.29 32.95
C GLN A 101 -0.77 -11.66 34.36
N ASP A 102 0.45 -11.28 34.72
CA ASP A 102 0.79 -10.67 36.03
C ASP A 102 0.56 -9.15 36.05
N GLY A 103 0.08 -8.57 34.95
CA GLY A 103 -0.12 -7.13 34.79
C GLY A 103 1.16 -6.33 34.50
N SER A 104 2.30 -6.99 34.39
CA SER A 104 3.58 -6.31 34.07
C SER A 104 3.62 -5.79 32.61
N HIS A 105 2.83 -6.40 31.72
CA HIS A 105 2.74 -6.05 30.30
C HIS A 105 1.32 -5.77 29.90
N ASN A 106 1.13 -4.76 29.07
CA ASN A 106 -0.16 -4.42 28.48
C ASN A 106 0.07 -3.76 27.12
N ALA A 107 -0.78 -4.12 26.14
CA ALA A 107 -0.77 -3.51 24.83
C ALA A 107 -2.16 -3.03 24.43
N ARG A 108 -2.24 -1.85 23.81
CA ARG A 108 -3.51 -1.32 23.28
C ARG A 108 -3.28 -0.49 22.03
N VAL A 109 -4.22 -0.55 21.10
CA VAL A 109 -4.23 0.35 19.95
C VAL A 109 -4.56 1.77 20.41
N VAL A 110 -3.80 2.73 19.93
CA VAL A 110 -4.03 4.17 20.18
C VAL A 110 -4.35 4.95 18.91
N HIS A 111 -4.03 4.39 17.75
CA HIS A 111 -4.33 5.01 16.46
C HIS A 111 -4.39 3.95 15.36
N THR A 112 -5.33 4.12 14.43
CA THR A 112 -5.45 3.31 13.22
C THR A 112 -5.61 4.24 12.03
N ALA A 113 -4.83 4.00 10.99
CA ALA A 113 -4.92 4.73 9.73
C ALA A 113 -4.90 3.73 8.56
N ASN A 114 -5.46 4.13 7.44
CA ASN A 114 -5.39 3.35 6.22
C ASN A 114 -5.12 4.25 5.01
N TYR A 115 -4.61 3.64 3.96
CA TYR A 115 -4.58 4.22 2.62
C TYR A 115 -4.72 3.12 1.56
N VAL A 116 -5.18 3.52 0.38
CA VAL A 116 -5.30 2.63 -0.78
C VAL A 116 -4.11 2.88 -1.70
N SER A 117 -3.51 1.81 -2.20
CA SER A 117 -2.44 1.84 -3.19
C SER A 117 -2.85 1.00 -4.39
N TYR A 118 -2.57 1.47 -5.59
CA TYR A 118 -2.86 0.78 -6.84
C TYR A 118 -1.57 0.33 -7.51
N SER A 119 -1.57 -0.89 -8.06
CA SER A 119 -0.46 -1.45 -8.82
C SER A 119 -1.01 -2.31 -9.96
N GLY A 120 -0.88 -1.83 -11.21
CA GLY A 120 -1.47 -2.48 -12.37
C GLY A 120 -2.98 -2.70 -12.20
N ASN A 121 -3.42 -3.94 -12.29
CA ASN A 121 -4.81 -4.34 -12.16
C ASN A 121 -5.27 -4.56 -10.72
N SER A 122 -4.38 -4.41 -9.75
CA SER A 122 -4.65 -4.69 -8.34
C SER A 122 -4.71 -3.42 -7.52
N ALA A 123 -5.51 -3.45 -6.47
CA ALA A 123 -5.48 -2.47 -5.41
C ALA A 123 -5.08 -3.15 -4.09
N SER A 124 -4.46 -2.41 -3.21
CA SER A 124 -4.19 -2.86 -1.85
C SER A 124 -4.63 -1.81 -0.85
N ILE A 125 -5.20 -2.28 0.26
CA ILE A 125 -5.53 -1.44 1.41
C ILE A 125 -4.45 -1.69 2.45
N VAL A 126 -3.68 -0.67 2.74
CA VAL A 126 -2.63 -0.72 3.75
C VAL A 126 -3.19 -0.14 5.04
N VAL A 127 -3.23 -0.96 6.08
CA VAL A 127 -3.64 -0.54 7.42
C VAL A 127 -2.41 -0.43 8.31
N THR A 128 -2.29 0.69 8.99
CA THR A 128 -1.24 0.92 9.98
C THR A 128 -1.88 1.17 11.33
N SER A 129 -1.45 0.43 12.33
CA SER A 129 -1.90 0.55 13.72
C SER A 129 -0.74 0.96 14.60
N ARG A 130 -0.93 1.99 15.41
CA ARG A 130 0.01 2.39 16.47
C ARG A 130 -0.44 1.78 17.78
N VAL A 131 0.37 0.92 18.34
CA VAL A 131 0.13 0.23 19.60
C VAL A 131 0.96 0.91 20.69
N LYS A 132 0.32 1.21 21.82
CA LYS A 132 0.97 1.62 23.07
C LYS A 132 1.24 0.35 23.86
N GLU A 133 2.50 0.03 24.08
CA GLU A 133 2.96 -0.99 25.01
C GLU A 133 3.25 -0.32 26.37
N THR A 134 2.87 -0.97 27.46
CA THR A 134 3.27 -0.62 28.80
C THR A 134 3.95 -1.83 29.41
N ILE A 135 5.23 -1.72 29.72
CA ILE A 135 6.10 -2.80 30.22
C ILE A 135 6.69 -2.32 31.54
N ASN A 136 6.29 -2.95 32.64
CA ASN A 136 6.73 -2.55 33.99
C ASN A 136 6.58 -1.03 34.23
N GLY A 137 5.46 -0.45 33.79
CA GLY A 137 5.18 0.98 33.90
C GLY A 137 5.86 1.87 32.83
N THR A 138 6.81 1.34 32.05
CA THR A 138 7.45 2.08 30.95
C THR A 138 6.60 2.00 29.69
N VAL A 139 6.38 3.15 29.03
CA VAL A 139 5.57 3.25 27.81
C VAL A 139 6.44 3.29 26.59
N LYS A 140 6.09 2.46 25.59
CA LYS A 140 6.64 2.48 24.24
C LYS A 140 5.52 2.51 23.20
N TYR A 141 5.82 2.95 21.98
CA TYR A 141 4.92 2.95 20.86
C TYR A 141 5.49 2.16 19.69
N VAL A 142 4.75 1.16 19.23
CA VAL A 142 5.13 0.27 18.12
C VAL A 142 4.12 0.43 17.00
N SER A 143 4.60 0.45 15.75
CA SER A 143 3.73 0.52 14.59
C SER A 143 3.65 -0.84 13.91
N HIS A 144 2.43 -1.29 13.64
CA HIS A 144 2.14 -2.52 12.92
C HIS A 144 1.46 -2.18 11.61
N ARG A 145 1.82 -2.91 10.55
CA ARG A 145 1.28 -2.75 9.21
C ARG A 145 0.70 -4.07 8.73
N TYR A 146 -0.48 -4.00 8.12
CA TYR A 146 -1.13 -5.11 7.43
C TYR A 146 -1.58 -4.67 6.04
N VAL A 147 -1.59 -5.59 5.06
CA VAL A 147 -1.94 -5.28 3.68
C VAL A 147 -3.01 -6.26 3.21
N PHE A 148 -4.13 -5.72 2.78
CA PHE A 148 -5.21 -6.46 2.13
C PHE A 148 -5.16 -6.20 0.63
N TYR A 149 -5.23 -7.24 -0.19
CA TYR A 149 -5.18 -7.15 -1.65
C TYR A 149 -6.57 -7.30 -2.28
N LEU A 150 -6.80 -6.55 -3.37
CA LEU A 150 -8.01 -6.59 -4.19
C LEU A 150 -7.61 -6.67 -5.69
N PRO A 151 -8.37 -7.33 -6.59
CA PRO A 151 -9.51 -8.17 -6.25
C PRO A 151 -9.03 -9.42 -5.53
N TRP A 152 -9.87 -9.95 -4.66
CA TRP A 152 -9.59 -11.26 -4.09
C TRP A 152 -9.62 -12.28 -5.23
N LEU A 153 -8.56 -13.03 -5.38
CA LEU A 153 -8.63 -14.29 -6.07
C LEU A 153 -9.63 -15.12 -5.28
N LEU A 154 -10.83 -15.30 -5.81
CA LEU A 154 -11.71 -16.33 -5.31
C LEU A 154 -10.98 -17.63 -5.61
N GLU A 155 -10.43 -18.24 -4.58
CA GLU A 155 -10.09 -19.64 -4.61
C GLU A 155 -11.42 -20.38 -4.83
N PHE A 156 -11.56 -20.99 -6.03
CA PHE A 156 -12.64 -21.90 -6.36
C PHE A 156 -12.29 -23.28 -5.85
#